data_8f03e21cd2cd4fe85f14af62f5b13615
#
_entry.id   8f03e21cd2cd4fe85f14af62f5b13615
#
_cell.length_a   1.000
_cell.length_b   1.000
_cell.length_c   1.000
_cell.angle_alpha   90.00
_cell.angle_beta   90.00
_cell.angle_gamma   90.00
#
_symmetry.space_group_name_H-M   'P 1'
#
loop_
_entity.id
_entity.type
_entity.pdbx_description
1 polymer ?
#
loop_
_entity_poly.entity_id
_entity_poly.type
_entity_poly.pdbx_seq_one_letter_code
_entity_poly.pdbx_strand_id
1 'polypeptide(L)'
;QLFENGEYYRIVWRLEKEGRVLKSGEAPLVIEPESTVFVEADLSIPEKAEAGEYVRTAALVMERDTPYVKRGEEICFGQTTEQKEEKGKREENKHPLLRTVDGDSSFSVVGADFRITFQKATGKLVSWKIGEKELVYDPVHTLSPEFWRAPTDNDEGYRMTEKCHFWKMASLYPKVKEVTCGTIDHHAVIDTIYTLGETAQCRLRIQIDGEGNMDVTESYTGMENLPDLPCFGVSWKLPKAFSHITWYGKGPQETYRDRQAGGRL
;
A
#
# COMPACT_ATOMS: atom_id res chain seq x y z
N GLN A 1 -7.27 -27.35 21.32
CA GLN A 1 -7.29 -28.79 21.07
C GLN A 1 -8.05 -29.49 22.17
N LEU A 2 -9.11 -30.21 21.84
CA LEU A 2 -10.00 -30.83 22.84
C LEU A 2 -9.72 -32.33 23.08
N PHE A 3 -9.13 -33.02 22.10
CA PHE A 3 -9.13 -34.50 22.12
C PHE A 3 -7.75 -35.14 21.92
N GLU A 4 -6.76 -34.41 21.48
CA GLU A 4 -5.42 -34.92 21.19
C GLU A 4 -4.36 -34.09 21.91
N ASN A 5 -3.22 -34.68 22.21
CA ASN A 5 -2.06 -33.96 22.68
C ASN A 5 -1.38 -33.18 21.53
N GLY A 6 -0.45 -32.30 21.88
CA GLY A 6 0.22 -31.42 20.91
C GLY A 6 1.36 -32.05 20.12
N GLU A 7 1.62 -33.36 20.24
CA GLU A 7 2.82 -34.03 19.69
C GLU A 7 2.96 -33.95 18.16
N TYR A 8 1.87 -33.61 17.46
CA TYR A 8 1.84 -33.47 15.99
C TYR A 8 2.28 -32.11 15.50
N TYR A 9 2.56 -31.20 16.40
CA TYR A 9 2.84 -29.81 16.10
C TYR A 9 4.15 -29.38 16.75
N ARG A 10 4.82 -28.41 16.13
CA ARG A 10 5.84 -27.58 16.77
C ARG A 10 5.46 -26.13 16.67
N ILE A 11 5.96 -25.34 17.60
CA ILE A 11 5.87 -23.88 17.54
C ILE A 11 7.14 -23.37 16.90
N VAL A 12 7.01 -22.51 15.90
CA VAL A 12 8.11 -21.74 15.31
C VAL A 12 7.88 -20.27 15.57
N TRP A 13 8.93 -19.52 15.83
CA TRP A 13 8.82 -18.07 16.01
C TRP A 13 9.94 -17.33 15.32
N ARG A 14 9.68 -16.08 14.99
CA ARG A 14 10.67 -15.19 14.40
C ARG A 14 10.42 -13.74 14.78
N LEU A 15 11.50 -12.98 14.88
CA LEU A 15 11.54 -11.53 14.93
C LEU A 15 12.07 -11.03 13.60
N GLU A 16 11.32 -10.16 12.94
CA GLU A 16 11.67 -9.57 11.66
C GLU A 16 11.72 -8.05 11.77
N LYS A 17 12.58 -7.40 10.97
CA LYS A 17 12.54 -5.96 10.71
C LYS A 17 12.29 -5.76 9.23
N GLU A 18 11.16 -5.14 8.87
CA GLU A 18 10.81 -4.80 7.48
C GLU A 18 10.99 -6.00 6.52
N GLY A 19 10.50 -7.19 6.94
CA GLY A 19 10.59 -8.43 6.17
C GLY A 19 11.93 -9.19 6.28
N ARG A 20 12.93 -8.65 7.01
CA ARG A 20 14.23 -9.33 7.24
C ARG A 20 14.23 -10.03 8.59
N VAL A 21 14.44 -11.34 8.60
CA VAL A 21 14.55 -12.13 9.83
C VAL A 21 15.81 -11.74 10.61
N LEU A 22 15.63 -11.36 11.87
CA LEU A 22 16.69 -11.04 12.83
C LEU A 22 16.96 -12.18 13.80
N LYS A 23 15.89 -12.82 14.29
CA LYS A 23 15.94 -13.97 15.20
C LYS A 23 14.88 -14.97 14.80
N SER A 24 15.13 -16.23 15.03
CA SER A 24 14.15 -17.30 14.87
C SER A 24 14.47 -18.45 15.81
N GLY A 25 13.46 -19.24 16.11
CA GLY A 25 13.60 -20.45 16.92
C GLY A 25 12.39 -21.34 16.76
N GLU A 26 12.47 -22.53 17.33
CA GLU A 26 11.38 -23.50 17.35
C GLU A 26 11.42 -24.34 18.64
N ALA A 27 10.28 -24.89 19.00
CA ALA A 27 10.13 -25.82 20.09
C ALA A 27 9.03 -26.85 19.80
N PRO A 28 9.17 -28.11 20.28
CA PRO A 28 8.07 -29.06 20.23
C PRO A 28 6.90 -28.56 21.08
N LEU A 29 5.69 -28.83 20.63
CA LEU A 29 4.51 -28.55 21.44
C LEU A 29 4.17 -29.71 22.31
N VAL A 30 4.31 -29.53 23.64
CA VAL A 30 3.90 -30.51 24.66
C VAL A 30 2.71 -29.91 25.39
N ILE A 31 1.51 -30.41 25.08
CA ILE A 31 0.25 -29.92 25.66
C ILE A 31 -0.76 -31.06 25.75
N GLU A 32 -1.37 -31.21 26.90
CA GLU A 32 -2.45 -32.16 27.13
C GLU A 32 -3.78 -31.65 26.58
N PRO A 33 -4.72 -32.53 26.24
CA PRO A 33 -6.07 -32.13 25.85
C PRO A 33 -6.71 -31.20 26.88
N GLU A 34 -7.53 -30.25 26.41
CA GLU A 34 -8.26 -29.27 27.21
C GLU A 34 -7.39 -28.39 28.13
N SER A 35 -6.10 -28.28 27.83
CA SER A 35 -5.16 -27.47 28.61
C SER A 35 -4.59 -26.29 27.84
N THR A 36 -3.88 -25.41 28.54
CA THR A 36 -3.13 -24.29 28.01
C THR A 36 -1.69 -24.34 28.45
N VAL A 37 -0.77 -24.13 27.56
CA VAL A 37 0.67 -24.06 27.86
C VAL A 37 1.24 -22.75 27.37
N PHE A 38 2.20 -22.19 28.10
CA PHE A 38 3.00 -21.05 27.69
C PHE A 38 4.37 -21.55 27.24
N VAL A 39 4.79 -21.08 26.05
CA VAL A 39 6.10 -21.37 25.49
C VAL A 39 6.92 -20.09 25.49
N GLU A 40 8.11 -20.13 26.09
CA GLU A 40 9.02 -19.00 26.07
C GLU A 40 9.71 -18.88 24.71
N ALA A 41 9.70 -17.69 24.14
CA ALA A 41 10.34 -17.36 22.88
C ALA A 41 11.13 -16.06 23.00
N ASP A 42 12.41 -16.04 22.63
CA ASP A 42 13.19 -14.80 22.57
C ASP A 42 12.82 -14.00 21.32
N LEU A 43 11.84 -13.15 21.44
CA LEU A 43 11.38 -12.18 20.45
C LEU A 43 11.72 -10.74 20.86
N SER A 44 12.70 -10.58 21.75
CA SER A 44 13.14 -9.26 22.22
C SER A 44 13.84 -8.48 21.09
N ILE A 45 13.43 -7.22 20.92
CA ILE A 45 14.12 -6.27 20.04
C ILE A 45 15.42 -5.85 20.75
N PRO A 46 16.59 -5.88 20.08
CA PRO A 46 17.84 -5.42 20.67
C PRO A 46 17.75 -3.97 21.16
N GLU A 47 18.38 -3.66 22.29
CA GLU A 47 18.38 -2.27 22.83
C GLU A 47 18.88 -1.23 21.84
N LYS A 48 19.94 -1.57 21.10
CA LYS A 48 20.57 -0.71 20.07
C LYS A 48 19.99 -0.95 18.68
N ALA A 49 18.76 -1.47 18.60
CA ALA A 49 18.13 -1.70 17.31
C ALA A 49 17.80 -0.38 16.62
N GLU A 50 17.98 -0.36 15.32
CA GLU A 50 17.67 0.77 14.45
C GLU A 50 16.16 1.09 14.47
N ALA A 51 15.80 2.30 14.06
CA ALA A 51 14.41 2.65 13.80
C ALA A 51 13.80 1.76 12.69
N GLY A 52 12.48 1.58 12.72
CA GLY A 52 11.75 0.77 11.75
C GLY A 52 10.66 -0.08 12.39
N GLU A 53 9.95 -0.81 11.57
CA GLU A 53 8.89 -1.71 12.03
C GLU A 53 9.45 -3.10 12.34
N TYR A 54 9.17 -3.57 13.54
CA TYR A 54 9.53 -4.90 14.02
C TYR A 54 8.29 -5.77 14.12
N VAL A 55 8.38 -6.97 13.55
CA VAL A 55 7.28 -7.94 13.51
C VAL A 55 7.70 -9.18 14.28
N ARG A 56 6.89 -9.56 15.27
CA ARG A 56 7.03 -10.84 15.98
C ARG A 56 5.98 -11.78 15.46
N THR A 57 6.40 -12.93 14.96
CA THR A 57 5.51 -13.99 14.48
C THR A 57 5.74 -15.25 15.29
N ALA A 58 4.65 -15.87 15.75
CA ALA A 58 4.66 -17.24 16.24
C ALA A 58 3.66 -18.06 15.43
N ALA A 59 4.03 -19.27 15.03
CA ALA A 59 3.19 -20.12 14.22
C ALA A 59 3.21 -21.57 14.71
N LEU A 60 2.10 -22.26 14.50
CA LEU A 60 1.97 -23.68 14.72
C LEU A 60 2.19 -24.41 13.40
N VAL A 61 3.13 -25.34 13.37
CA VAL A 61 3.55 -26.05 12.16
C VAL A 61 3.36 -27.56 12.34
N MET A 62 2.91 -28.23 11.29
CA MET A 62 2.69 -29.68 11.32
C MET A 62 4.03 -30.44 11.35
N GLU A 63 4.14 -31.43 12.24
CA GLU A 63 5.33 -32.30 12.38
C GLU A 63 5.27 -33.58 11.58
N ARG A 64 4.09 -33.96 11.08
CA ARG A 64 3.91 -35.19 10.30
C ARG A 64 2.97 -34.96 9.11
N ASP A 65 3.03 -35.87 8.16
CA ASP A 65 2.04 -35.92 7.07
C ASP A 65 0.69 -36.42 7.59
N THR A 66 -0.37 -35.77 7.14
CA THR A 66 -1.75 -36.24 7.28
C THR A 66 -2.41 -36.30 5.89
N PRO A 67 -3.61 -36.88 5.75
CA PRO A 67 -4.31 -36.86 4.46
C PRO A 67 -4.58 -35.45 3.90
N TYR A 68 -4.61 -34.41 4.75
CA TYR A 68 -5.02 -33.06 4.40
C TYR A 68 -3.91 -32.03 4.50
N VAL A 69 -2.89 -32.26 5.35
CA VAL A 69 -1.83 -31.29 5.66
C VAL A 69 -0.49 -32.02 5.65
N LYS A 70 0.51 -31.44 5.03
CA LYS A 70 1.86 -32.00 4.96
C LYS A 70 2.74 -31.53 6.10
N ARG A 71 3.75 -32.33 6.43
CA ARG A 71 4.79 -31.93 7.36
C ARG A 71 5.43 -30.60 6.91
N GLY A 72 5.60 -29.69 7.85
CA GLY A 72 6.16 -28.36 7.59
C GLY A 72 5.12 -27.31 7.19
N GLU A 73 3.88 -27.69 6.90
CA GLU A 73 2.82 -26.72 6.62
C GLU A 73 2.38 -26.02 7.93
N GLU A 74 2.10 -24.74 7.80
CA GLU A 74 1.61 -23.88 8.87
C GLU A 74 0.11 -24.08 9.06
N ILE A 75 -0.31 -24.27 10.30
CA ILE A 75 -1.71 -24.45 10.69
C ILE A 75 -2.35 -23.14 11.08
N CYS A 76 -1.64 -22.35 11.87
CA CYS A 76 -2.08 -21.02 12.28
C CYS A 76 -0.89 -20.18 12.72
N PHE A 77 -1.09 -18.88 12.79
CA PHE A 77 -0.08 -17.95 13.28
C PHE A 77 -0.70 -16.80 14.07
N GLY A 78 0.15 -16.15 14.86
CA GLY A 78 -0.13 -14.86 15.47
C GLY A 78 1.02 -13.90 15.21
N GLN A 79 0.70 -12.64 14.96
CA GLN A 79 1.69 -11.57 14.76
C GLN A 79 1.40 -10.38 15.66
N THR A 80 2.47 -9.72 16.09
CA THR A 80 2.44 -8.39 16.70
C THR A 80 3.48 -7.50 16.05
N THR A 81 3.16 -6.23 15.90
CA THR A 81 4.06 -5.22 15.33
C THR A 81 4.44 -4.21 16.40
N GLU A 82 5.66 -3.70 16.30
CA GLU A 82 6.18 -2.62 17.15
C GLU A 82 6.99 -1.66 16.30
N GLN A 83 6.59 -0.38 16.30
CA GLN A 83 7.32 0.67 15.62
C GLN A 83 8.37 1.25 16.58
N LYS A 84 9.64 1.17 16.21
CA LYS A 84 10.74 1.82 16.92
C LYS A 84 11.08 3.14 16.22
N GLU A 85 10.91 4.23 16.94
CA GLU A 85 11.24 5.56 16.43
C GLU A 85 12.75 5.82 16.49
N GLU A 86 13.24 6.63 15.59
CA GLU A 86 14.61 7.12 15.64
C GLU A 86 14.78 8.08 16.83
N LYS A 87 15.61 7.69 17.80
CA LYS A 87 16.02 8.57 18.88
C LYS A 87 17.07 9.55 18.35
N GLY A 88 16.65 10.55 17.63
CA GLY A 88 17.57 11.54 17.07
C GLY A 88 16.84 12.77 16.59
N LYS A 89 17.51 13.90 16.67
CA LYS A 89 17.10 15.18 16.12
C LYS A 89 16.45 14.94 14.75
N ARG A 90 15.26 15.47 14.52
CA ARG A 90 14.86 15.87 13.18
C ARG A 90 16.05 16.66 12.62
N GLU A 91 16.86 16.04 11.78
CA GLU A 91 17.72 16.82 10.91
C GLU A 91 16.77 17.79 10.21
N GLU A 92 17.06 19.08 10.33
CA GLU A 92 16.48 20.06 9.42
C GLU A 92 16.87 19.55 8.04
N ASN A 93 15.97 18.84 7.40
CA ASN A 93 16.17 18.35 6.05
C ASN A 93 16.45 19.59 5.21
N LYS A 94 17.73 19.77 4.87
CA LYS A 94 18.12 20.68 3.80
C LYS A 94 17.59 20.04 2.52
N HIS A 95 16.29 20.21 2.28
CA HIS A 95 15.71 19.76 1.02
C HIS A 95 16.49 20.41 -0.12
N PRO A 96 16.99 19.64 -1.08
CA PRO A 96 17.58 20.21 -2.28
C PRO A 96 16.59 21.20 -2.88
N LEU A 97 17.11 22.32 -3.38
CA LEU A 97 16.27 23.34 -3.99
C LEU A 97 15.60 22.75 -5.25
N LEU A 98 14.29 22.67 -5.24
CA LEU A 98 13.53 22.40 -6.46
C LEU A 98 13.23 23.72 -7.17
N ARG A 99 13.19 23.67 -8.49
CA ARG A 99 12.78 24.78 -9.34
C ARG A 99 11.47 24.42 -10.03
N THR A 100 10.53 25.31 -10.01
CA THR A 100 9.31 25.19 -10.80
C THR A 100 9.38 26.03 -12.07
N VAL A 101 8.81 25.53 -13.16
CA VAL A 101 8.63 26.24 -14.42
C VAL A 101 7.15 26.27 -14.73
N ASP A 102 6.58 27.44 -14.59
CA ASP A 102 5.15 27.70 -14.81
C ASP A 102 4.94 28.25 -16.23
N GLY A 103 4.57 27.36 -17.16
CA GLY A 103 4.24 27.70 -18.54
C GLY A 103 2.73 27.87 -18.75
N ASP A 104 2.33 28.26 -19.94
CA ASP A 104 0.92 28.50 -20.27
C ASP A 104 0.06 27.25 -20.16
N SER A 105 0.55 26.10 -20.65
CA SER A 105 -0.18 24.82 -20.67
C SER A 105 0.36 23.76 -19.74
N SER A 106 1.54 23.95 -19.18
CA SER A 106 2.23 22.97 -18.35
C SER A 106 2.89 23.58 -17.11
N PHE A 107 2.99 22.78 -16.06
CA PHE A 107 3.74 23.07 -14.87
C PHE A 107 4.83 22.00 -14.69
N SER A 108 6.08 22.40 -14.62
CA SER A 108 7.19 21.48 -14.47
C SER A 108 7.92 21.70 -13.16
N VAL A 109 8.29 20.59 -12.53
CA VAL A 109 9.16 20.52 -11.35
C VAL A 109 10.52 19.99 -11.78
N VAL A 110 11.58 20.71 -11.45
CA VAL A 110 12.95 20.39 -11.89
C VAL A 110 13.86 20.30 -10.69
N GLY A 111 14.44 19.14 -10.46
CA GLY A 111 15.52 18.89 -9.50
C GLY A 111 16.88 18.78 -10.18
N ALA A 112 17.84 18.20 -9.47
CA ALA A 112 19.22 18.07 -9.97
C ALA A 112 19.30 17.09 -11.16
N ASP A 113 18.60 15.96 -11.08
CA ASP A 113 18.65 14.86 -12.06
C ASP A 113 17.27 14.43 -12.56
N PHE A 114 16.20 15.15 -12.17
CA PHE A 114 14.85 14.83 -12.59
C PHE A 114 14.09 16.03 -13.14
N ARG A 115 13.10 15.74 -13.96
CA ARG A 115 12.08 16.67 -14.43
C ARG A 115 10.73 15.99 -14.46
N ILE A 116 9.74 16.58 -13.77
CA ILE A 116 8.36 16.10 -13.72
C ILE A 116 7.45 17.18 -14.29
N THR A 117 6.62 16.83 -15.27
CA THR A 117 5.76 17.80 -15.97
C THR A 117 4.30 17.39 -15.90
N PHE A 118 3.46 18.34 -15.53
CA PHE A 118 2.01 18.23 -15.47
C PHE A 118 1.33 19.11 -16.50
N GLN A 119 0.22 18.65 -17.04
CA GLN A 119 -0.65 19.45 -17.90
C GLN A 119 -1.63 20.25 -17.04
N LYS A 120 -1.62 21.58 -17.15
CA LYS A 120 -2.45 22.45 -16.30
C LYS A 120 -3.96 22.30 -16.53
N ALA A 121 -4.39 21.96 -17.74
CA ALA A 121 -5.81 21.79 -18.04
C ALA A 121 -6.44 20.56 -17.39
N THR A 122 -5.64 19.53 -17.08
CA THR A 122 -6.14 18.22 -16.60
C THR A 122 -5.53 17.79 -15.27
N GLY A 123 -4.48 18.47 -14.81
CA GLY A 123 -3.69 18.05 -13.66
C GLY A 123 -2.88 16.76 -13.87
N LYS A 124 -2.90 16.21 -15.10
CA LYS A 124 -2.23 14.93 -15.37
C LYS A 124 -0.72 15.06 -15.44
N LEU A 125 -0.04 14.07 -14.89
CA LEU A 125 1.38 13.85 -15.08
C LEU A 125 1.62 13.40 -16.53
N VAL A 126 2.34 14.21 -17.31
CA VAL A 126 2.57 13.95 -18.74
C VAL A 126 4.01 13.53 -19.06
N SER A 127 4.95 13.78 -18.17
CA SER A 127 6.34 13.34 -18.29
C SER A 127 6.99 13.28 -16.91
N TRP A 128 7.74 12.23 -16.67
CA TRP A 128 8.63 12.09 -15.52
C TRP A 128 9.97 11.53 -15.99
N LYS A 129 10.96 12.38 -16.05
CA LYS A 129 12.30 12.00 -16.48
C LYS A 129 13.26 11.97 -15.30
N ILE A 130 14.09 10.93 -15.26
CA ILE A 130 15.27 10.84 -14.43
C ILE A 130 16.47 10.70 -15.39
N GLY A 131 17.33 11.71 -15.47
CA GLY A 131 18.27 11.82 -16.56
C GLY A 131 17.56 11.80 -17.91
N GLU A 132 17.97 10.88 -18.79
CA GLU A 132 17.36 10.71 -20.11
C GLU A 132 16.19 9.71 -20.14
N LYS A 133 15.91 9.04 -19.00
CA LYS A 133 14.91 7.98 -18.93
C LYS A 133 13.52 8.54 -18.63
N GLU A 134 12.56 8.31 -19.54
CA GLU A 134 11.14 8.63 -19.33
C GLU A 134 10.44 7.49 -18.57
N LEU A 135 9.73 7.82 -17.51
CA LEU A 135 8.98 6.89 -16.66
C LEU A 135 7.49 6.85 -16.97
N VAL A 136 6.97 7.82 -17.72
CA VAL A 136 5.57 7.82 -18.13
C VAL A 136 5.43 7.01 -19.41
N TYR A 137 4.61 5.96 -19.37
CA TYR A 137 4.30 5.14 -20.53
C TYR A 137 3.24 5.79 -21.43
N ASP A 138 2.17 6.28 -20.80
CA ASP A 138 1.01 6.83 -21.48
C ASP A 138 0.47 8.03 -20.69
N PRO A 139 0.64 9.27 -21.24
CA PRO A 139 0.19 10.48 -20.53
C PRO A 139 -1.32 10.55 -20.27
N VAL A 140 -2.12 9.75 -20.96
CA VAL A 140 -3.58 9.70 -20.74
C VAL A 140 -3.92 8.87 -19.50
N HIS A 141 -3.13 7.85 -19.20
CA HIS A 141 -3.39 6.89 -18.10
C HIS A 141 -2.31 6.97 -17.01
N THR A 142 -2.06 8.18 -16.51
CA THR A 142 -1.14 8.43 -15.40
C THR A 142 -1.87 8.99 -14.19
N LEU A 143 -1.50 8.54 -13.00
CA LEU A 143 -1.98 9.05 -11.71
C LEU A 143 -3.42 9.59 -11.78
N SER A 144 -4.35 8.72 -12.10
CA SER A 144 -5.77 9.06 -12.21
C SER A 144 -6.56 8.40 -11.10
N PRO A 145 -7.60 9.04 -10.55
CA PRO A 145 -8.52 8.41 -9.63
C PRO A 145 -9.10 7.12 -10.22
N GLU A 146 -9.13 6.06 -9.43
CA GLU A 146 -9.67 4.76 -9.83
C GLU A 146 -10.73 4.30 -8.83
N PHE A 147 -11.94 4.14 -9.31
CA PHE A 147 -13.11 3.75 -8.53
C PHE A 147 -13.68 2.40 -8.97
N TRP A 148 -13.05 1.75 -9.96
CA TRP A 148 -13.52 0.52 -10.56
C TRP A 148 -12.50 -0.59 -10.47
N ARG A 149 -12.97 -1.82 -10.35
CA ARG A 149 -12.17 -3.05 -10.42
C ARG A 149 -12.88 -4.12 -11.23
N ALA A 150 -12.16 -5.14 -11.64
CA ALA A 150 -12.76 -6.30 -12.27
C ALA A 150 -13.75 -6.99 -11.30
N PRO A 151 -14.97 -7.32 -11.73
CA PRO A 151 -15.94 -8.05 -10.91
C PRO A 151 -15.42 -9.44 -10.52
N THR A 152 -15.72 -9.85 -9.29
CA THR A 152 -15.58 -11.22 -8.80
C THR A 152 -16.92 -11.97 -8.92
N ASP A 153 -16.94 -13.27 -8.62
CA ASP A 153 -18.19 -14.07 -8.61
C ASP A 153 -19.23 -13.50 -7.64
N ASN A 154 -18.77 -13.02 -6.48
CA ASN A 154 -19.66 -12.35 -5.52
C ASN A 154 -20.24 -11.05 -6.07
N ASP A 155 -19.44 -10.28 -6.82
CA ASP A 155 -19.89 -9.06 -7.46
C ASP A 155 -20.91 -9.32 -8.56
N GLU A 156 -20.79 -10.41 -9.29
CA GLU A 156 -21.79 -10.86 -10.27
C GLU A 156 -23.13 -11.17 -9.57
N GLY A 157 -23.09 -11.89 -8.44
CA GLY A 157 -24.27 -12.14 -7.62
C GLY A 157 -24.93 -10.86 -7.10
N TYR A 158 -24.15 -9.86 -6.74
CA TYR A 158 -24.61 -8.53 -6.35
C TYR A 158 -25.09 -7.68 -7.51
N ARG A 159 -24.75 -8.04 -8.75
CA ARG A 159 -24.97 -7.26 -9.98
C ARG A 159 -24.19 -5.93 -9.96
N MET A 160 -22.92 -5.97 -9.50
CA MET A 160 -22.08 -4.78 -9.36
C MET A 160 -21.94 -4.01 -10.68
N THR A 161 -21.75 -4.73 -11.78
CA THR A 161 -21.60 -4.12 -13.12
C THR A 161 -22.78 -3.23 -13.52
N GLU A 162 -24.00 -3.58 -13.08
CA GLU A 162 -25.18 -2.78 -13.38
C GLU A 162 -25.37 -1.66 -12.34
N LYS A 163 -25.32 -2.01 -11.05
CA LYS A 163 -25.61 -1.07 -9.96
C LYS A 163 -24.56 0.01 -9.79
N CYS A 164 -23.29 -0.34 -10.01
CA CYS A 164 -22.14 0.51 -9.74
C CYS A 164 -21.47 1.05 -11.01
N HIS A 165 -22.09 0.91 -12.20
CA HIS A 165 -21.50 1.36 -13.48
C HIS A 165 -21.08 2.84 -13.49
N PHE A 166 -21.73 3.67 -12.69
CA PHE A 166 -21.35 5.08 -12.48
C PHE A 166 -19.84 5.22 -12.18
N TRP A 167 -19.31 4.39 -11.28
CA TRP A 167 -17.90 4.43 -10.89
C TRP A 167 -16.94 4.03 -11.99
N LYS A 168 -17.37 3.09 -12.86
CA LYS A 168 -16.60 2.73 -14.04
C LYS A 168 -16.45 3.92 -14.98
N MET A 169 -17.54 4.65 -15.20
CA MET A 169 -17.52 5.84 -16.05
C MET A 169 -16.73 6.99 -15.42
N ALA A 170 -16.81 7.15 -14.10
CA ALA A 170 -16.02 8.14 -13.36
C ALA A 170 -14.52 7.89 -13.46
N SER A 171 -14.07 6.62 -13.43
CA SER A 171 -12.66 6.25 -13.60
C SER A 171 -12.18 6.48 -15.05
N LEU A 172 -12.99 6.07 -16.03
CA LEU A 172 -12.60 6.18 -17.44
C LEU A 172 -12.62 7.64 -17.97
N TYR A 173 -13.54 8.44 -17.44
CA TYR A 173 -13.79 9.81 -17.92
C TYR A 173 -13.90 10.79 -16.75
N PRO A 174 -12.84 10.97 -15.97
CA PRO A 174 -12.86 11.88 -14.84
C PRO A 174 -13.07 13.32 -15.31
N LYS A 175 -14.05 14.01 -14.72
CA LYS A 175 -14.36 15.40 -15.05
C LYS A 175 -13.56 16.32 -14.14
N VAL A 176 -12.56 16.99 -14.70
CA VAL A 176 -11.76 17.98 -13.99
C VAL A 176 -12.61 19.23 -13.75
N LYS A 177 -12.70 19.63 -12.48
CA LYS A 177 -13.34 20.88 -12.05
C LYS A 177 -12.33 22.01 -11.93
N GLU A 178 -11.18 21.71 -11.33
CA GLU A 178 -10.16 22.70 -11.03
C GLU A 178 -8.78 22.03 -10.96
N VAL A 179 -7.76 22.75 -11.41
CA VAL A 179 -6.35 22.39 -11.23
C VAL A 179 -5.62 23.61 -10.70
N THR A 180 -4.92 23.43 -9.59
CA THR A 180 -4.00 24.45 -9.07
C THR A 180 -2.58 23.87 -9.01
N CYS A 181 -1.62 24.69 -9.39
CA CYS A 181 -0.20 24.35 -9.33
C CYS A 181 0.55 25.46 -8.60
N GLY A 182 1.50 25.09 -7.75
CA GLY A 182 2.27 26.07 -7.00
C GLY A 182 3.37 25.45 -6.16
N THR A 183 3.94 26.24 -5.26
CA THR A 183 4.95 25.80 -4.29
C THR A 183 4.48 26.16 -2.88
N ILE A 184 4.51 25.19 -1.99
CA ILE A 184 4.14 25.34 -0.57
C ILE A 184 5.22 24.62 0.25
N ASP A 185 5.81 25.30 1.22
CA ASP A 185 6.80 24.75 2.16
C ASP A 185 7.91 23.95 1.48
N HIS A 186 8.51 24.52 0.44
CA HIS A 186 9.58 23.91 -0.37
C HIS A 186 9.16 22.69 -1.22
N HIS A 187 7.86 22.35 -1.27
CA HIS A 187 7.32 21.31 -2.15
C HIS A 187 6.58 21.94 -3.32
N ALA A 188 6.72 21.36 -4.50
CA ALA A 188 5.81 21.65 -5.60
C ALA A 188 4.49 20.90 -5.33
N VAL A 189 3.37 21.58 -5.46
CA VAL A 189 2.04 21.06 -5.17
C VAL A 189 1.17 21.18 -6.41
N ILE A 190 0.60 20.07 -6.83
CA ILE A 190 -0.41 20.00 -7.88
C ILE A 190 -1.68 19.45 -7.24
N ASP A 191 -2.72 20.23 -7.29
CA ASP A 191 -4.02 19.90 -6.71
C ASP A 191 -5.06 19.82 -7.83
N THR A 192 -5.67 18.67 -8.02
CA THR A 192 -6.71 18.44 -9.03
C THR A 192 -8.00 18.04 -8.34
N ILE A 193 -9.07 18.79 -8.61
CA ILE A 193 -10.41 18.47 -8.13
C ILE A 193 -11.23 17.93 -9.29
N TYR A 194 -11.77 16.73 -9.10
CA TYR A 194 -12.69 16.06 -10.02
C TYR A 194 -14.11 16.14 -9.50
N THR A 195 -15.06 16.38 -10.40
CA THR A 195 -16.48 16.29 -10.09
C THR A 195 -16.98 14.87 -10.35
N LEU A 196 -17.69 14.32 -9.38
CA LEU A 196 -18.32 13.00 -9.43
C LEU A 196 -19.83 13.18 -9.28
N GLY A 197 -20.60 12.90 -10.33
CA GLY A 197 -22.02 13.18 -10.31
C GLY A 197 -22.29 14.68 -10.24
N GLU A 198 -23.24 15.08 -9.37
CA GLU A 198 -23.66 16.48 -9.25
C GLU A 198 -22.85 17.28 -8.22
N THR A 199 -22.58 16.68 -7.05
CA THR A 199 -21.98 17.40 -5.92
C THR A 199 -20.78 16.70 -5.29
N ALA A 200 -20.61 15.38 -5.47
CA ALA A 200 -19.46 14.66 -4.95
C ALA A 200 -18.18 15.10 -5.64
N GLN A 201 -17.09 15.07 -4.89
CA GLN A 201 -15.77 15.46 -5.40
C GLN A 201 -14.71 14.45 -5.00
N CYS A 202 -13.75 14.24 -5.88
CA CYS A 202 -12.49 13.61 -5.58
C CYS A 202 -11.38 14.63 -5.76
N ARG A 203 -10.48 14.74 -4.80
CA ARG A 203 -9.29 15.58 -4.85
C ARG A 203 -8.06 14.68 -4.92
N LEU A 204 -7.24 14.90 -5.93
CA LEU A 204 -5.92 14.29 -6.05
C LEU A 204 -4.87 15.38 -5.81
N ARG A 205 -4.15 15.27 -4.71
CA ARG A 205 -3.06 16.15 -4.34
C ARG A 205 -1.74 15.44 -4.53
N ILE A 206 -0.84 16.05 -5.29
CA ILE A 206 0.51 15.56 -5.53
C ILE A 206 1.50 16.58 -4.98
N GLN A 207 2.39 16.14 -4.11
CA GLN A 207 3.45 16.96 -3.51
C GLN A 207 4.80 16.38 -3.92
N ILE A 208 5.72 17.21 -4.39
CA ILE A 208 7.03 16.78 -4.88
C ILE A 208 8.09 17.58 -4.13
N ASP A 209 9.03 16.88 -3.52
CA ASP A 209 10.16 17.50 -2.83
C ASP A 209 11.35 17.74 -3.76
N GLY A 210 12.43 18.31 -3.23
CA GLY A 210 13.66 18.62 -3.98
C GLY A 210 14.48 17.41 -4.39
N GLU A 211 14.20 16.23 -3.83
CA GLU A 211 14.82 14.95 -4.19
C GLU A 211 14.04 14.20 -5.29
N GLY A 212 12.82 14.68 -5.62
CA GLY A 212 11.94 14.06 -6.60
C GLY A 212 11.02 13.00 -6.01
N ASN A 213 10.95 12.88 -4.69
CA ASN A 213 9.95 12.05 -4.04
C ASN A 213 8.57 12.67 -4.28
N MET A 214 7.60 11.81 -4.54
CA MET A 214 6.23 12.20 -4.86
C MET A 214 5.26 11.59 -3.85
N ASP A 215 4.63 12.45 -3.05
CA ASP A 215 3.53 12.07 -2.17
C ASP A 215 2.20 12.31 -2.89
N VAL A 216 1.38 11.27 -2.97
CA VAL A 216 0.07 11.31 -3.62
C VAL A 216 -1.01 11.07 -2.59
N THR A 217 -1.88 12.06 -2.40
CA THR A 217 -3.03 11.96 -1.51
C THR A 217 -4.31 12.05 -2.31
N GLU A 218 -5.14 11.03 -2.22
CA GLU A 218 -6.49 11.02 -2.77
C GLU A 218 -7.51 11.18 -1.66
N SER A 219 -8.47 12.10 -1.86
CA SER A 219 -9.54 12.37 -0.90
C SER A 219 -10.88 12.39 -1.63
N TYR A 220 -11.86 11.68 -1.08
CA TYR A 220 -13.20 11.60 -1.61
C TYR A 220 -14.21 12.21 -0.64
N THR A 221 -14.99 13.16 -1.13
CA THR A 221 -16.15 13.68 -0.41
C THR A 221 -17.40 13.06 -1.03
N GLY A 222 -18.00 12.14 -0.28
CA GLY A 222 -19.20 11.42 -0.72
C GLY A 222 -20.44 12.32 -0.84
N MET A 223 -21.48 11.77 -1.46
CA MET A 223 -22.83 12.32 -1.41
C MET A 223 -23.83 11.18 -1.23
N GLU A 224 -25.01 11.53 -0.73
CA GLU A 224 -26.13 10.59 -0.67
C GLU A 224 -26.56 10.14 -2.08
N ASN A 225 -27.09 8.93 -2.17
CA ASN A 225 -27.62 8.31 -3.40
C ASN A 225 -26.59 7.94 -4.48
N LEU A 226 -25.29 7.95 -4.19
CA LEU A 226 -24.33 7.26 -5.04
C LEU A 226 -24.32 5.76 -4.71
N PRO A 227 -24.10 4.88 -5.71
CA PRO A 227 -23.95 3.45 -5.45
C PRO A 227 -22.71 3.15 -4.62
N ASP A 228 -22.66 1.96 -4.04
CA ASP A 228 -21.49 1.48 -3.32
C ASP A 228 -20.22 1.58 -4.16
N LEU A 229 -19.12 2.00 -3.53
CA LEU A 229 -17.84 2.24 -4.17
C LEU A 229 -17.05 0.93 -4.33
N PRO A 230 -16.84 0.41 -5.57
CA PRO A 230 -16.18 -0.87 -5.78
C PRO A 230 -14.68 -0.85 -5.47
N CYS A 231 -14.04 0.29 -5.68
CA CYS A 231 -12.62 0.52 -5.46
C CYS A 231 -12.37 1.98 -5.12
N PHE A 232 -11.33 2.25 -4.35
CA PHE A 232 -10.83 3.60 -4.11
C PHE A 232 -9.31 3.59 -4.15
N GLY A 233 -8.74 4.32 -5.08
CA GLY A 233 -7.29 4.39 -5.25
C GLY A 233 -6.88 5.12 -6.52
N VAL A 234 -5.59 5.05 -6.80
CA VAL A 234 -4.97 5.72 -7.95
C VAL A 234 -4.45 4.68 -8.93
N SER A 235 -4.77 4.82 -10.20
CA SER A 235 -4.23 3.97 -11.26
C SER A 235 -3.07 4.65 -11.99
N TRP A 236 -2.10 3.84 -12.39
CA TRP A 236 -0.94 4.28 -13.14
C TRP A 236 -0.44 3.18 -14.08
N LYS A 237 -0.17 3.53 -15.34
CA LYS A 237 0.47 2.63 -16.30
C LYS A 237 1.95 2.94 -16.42
N LEU A 238 2.79 1.96 -16.13
CA LEU A 238 4.24 2.04 -16.24
C LEU A 238 4.76 1.35 -17.51
N PRO A 239 5.91 1.78 -18.04
CA PRO A 239 6.60 1.05 -19.11
C PRO A 239 6.91 -0.40 -18.71
N LYS A 240 6.83 -1.34 -19.65
CA LYS A 240 7.09 -2.78 -19.44
C LYS A 240 8.44 -3.08 -18.78
N ALA A 241 9.41 -2.18 -18.92
CA ALA A 241 10.72 -2.31 -18.27
C ALA A 241 10.63 -2.33 -16.72
N PHE A 242 9.53 -1.81 -16.15
CA PHE A 242 9.22 -1.84 -14.71
C PHE A 242 8.30 -3.02 -14.35
N SER A 243 8.64 -4.22 -14.80
CA SER A 243 7.84 -5.43 -14.55
C SER A 243 8.11 -6.08 -13.19
N HIS A 244 9.12 -5.62 -12.45
CA HIS A 244 9.45 -6.10 -11.11
C HIS A 244 8.86 -5.16 -10.07
N ILE A 245 8.00 -5.71 -9.20
CA ILE A 245 7.37 -4.97 -8.11
C ILE A 245 7.79 -5.61 -6.80
N THR A 246 8.28 -4.80 -5.88
CA THR A 246 8.56 -5.21 -4.50
C THR A 246 7.69 -4.36 -3.59
N TRP A 247 7.01 -4.99 -2.65
CA TRP A 247 6.22 -4.27 -1.64
C TRP A 247 6.41 -4.90 -0.27
N TYR A 248 6.16 -4.12 0.76
CA TYR A 248 6.06 -4.55 2.13
C TYR A 248 4.65 -4.27 2.64
N GLY A 249 3.98 -5.29 3.16
CA GLY A 249 2.61 -5.20 3.62
C GLY A 249 1.96 -6.56 3.78
N LYS A 250 0.71 -6.57 4.18
CA LYS A 250 -0.06 -7.81 4.34
C LYS A 250 -0.28 -8.52 3.00
N GLY A 251 -0.14 -9.83 3.00
CA GLY A 251 -0.40 -10.70 1.85
C GLY A 251 -0.06 -12.16 2.16
N PRO A 252 0.04 -13.02 1.12
CA PRO A 252 -0.24 -12.79 -0.30
C PRO A 252 -1.73 -12.80 -0.68
N GLN A 253 -2.61 -13.17 0.26
CA GLN A 253 -4.06 -13.17 0.04
C GLN A 253 -4.61 -11.75 0.05
N GLU A 254 -5.84 -11.59 -0.44
CA GLU A 254 -6.58 -10.35 -0.33
C GLU A 254 -6.77 -9.93 1.14
N THR A 255 -6.68 -8.64 1.39
CA THR A 255 -6.75 -8.05 2.74
C THR A 255 -7.93 -7.09 2.88
N TYR A 256 -9.09 -7.49 2.39
CA TYR A 256 -10.35 -6.79 2.64
C TYR A 256 -10.58 -6.63 4.14
N ARG A 257 -11.31 -5.60 4.52
CA ARG A 257 -11.50 -5.23 5.93
C ARG A 257 -11.97 -6.39 6.83
N ASP A 258 -12.79 -7.27 6.29
CA ASP A 258 -13.33 -8.48 6.97
C ASP A 258 -12.39 -9.69 6.89
N ARG A 259 -11.27 -9.61 6.13
CA ARG A 259 -10.32 -10.72 5.91
C ARG A 259 -8.89 -10.41 6.36
N GLN A 260 -8.65 -9.26 6.93
CA GLN A 260 -7.31 -8.81 7.34
C GLN A 260 -6.66 -9.69 8.41
N ALA A 261 -7.44 -10.43 9.21
CA ALA A 261 -6.91 -11.30 10.24
C ALA A 261 -6.08 -12.46 9.67
N GLY A 262 -6.36 -12.90 8.44
CA GLY A 262 -5.59 -13.91 7.73
C GLY A 262 -4.34 -13.38 7.02
N GLY A 263 -4.22 -12.08 6.87
CA GLY A 263 -3.07 -11.45 6.22
C GLY A 263 -1.86 -11.35 7.14
N ARG A 264 -0.68 -11.63 6.59
CA ARG A 264 0.62 -11.58 7.26
C ARG A 264 1.45 -10.44 6.68
N LEU A 265 2.23 -9.75 7.51
CA LEU A 265 3.31 -8.86 7.10
C LEU A 265 4.54 -9.64 6.68
#